data_395fb3f3af7a535ae33cc3ad730cd34f
#
_entry.id   395fb3f3af7a535ae33cc3ad730cd34f
#
_cell.length_a   1.000
_cell.length_b   1.000
_cell.length_c   1.000
_cell.angle_alpha   90.00
_cell.angle_beta   90.00
_cell.angle_gamma   90.00
#
_symmetry.space_group_name_H-M   'P 1'
#
loop_
_entity.id
_entity.type
_entity.pdbx_description
1 polymer ?
#
loop_
_entity_poly.entity_id
_entity_poly.type
_entity_poly.pdbx_seq_one_letter_code
_entity_poly.pdbx_strand_id
1 'polypeptide(L)'
;MNPENTSVLLIYTGGTIGMIENAETGALESFNFEQLQKHVPELQRFAFRIDTYQFDPPMDSSDMDPDAWRKLVRIISNNYNQYTGFVILHGTDTMAYTASALSFMLEGLNKPVILTGSQLPIGVLRTDGKENLLTSIEIATDRHSNGQPIVPEVCIFLSLIHI
;
A
#
# COMPACT_ATOMS: atom_id res chain seq x y z
N MET A 1 -8.60 14.02 -15.52
CA MET A 1 -8.29 12.57 -15.43
C MET A 1 -9.28 11.80 -16.29
N ASN A 2 -8.84 10.84 -17.10
CA ASN A 2 -9.76 9.88 -17.69
C ASN A 2 -9.83 8.67 -16.72
N PRO A 3 -10.92 8.50 -15.96
CA PRO A 3 -11.03 7.46 -14.93
C PRO A 3 -10.86 6.04 -15.50
N GLU A 4 -11.22 5.86 -16.75
CA GLU A 4 -11.18 4.55 -17.42
C GLU A 4 -9.77 3.97 -17.60
N ASN A 5 -8.72 4.80 -17.53
CA ASN A 5 -7.34 4.38 -17.70
C ASN A 5 -6.53 4.40 -16.40
N THR A 6 -7.13 4.75 -15.28
CA THR A 6 -6.46 4.80 -13.98
C THR A 6 -6.65 3.49 -13.24
N SER A 7 -5.58 2.91 -12.74
CA SER A 7 -5.62 1.67 -11.95
C SER A 7 -4.48 1.61 -10.94
N VAL A 8 -4.75 1.09 -9.76
CA VAL A 8 -3.77 0.93 -8.68
C VAL A 8 -3.68 -0.53 -8.28
N LEU A 9 -2.46 -1.03 -8.13
CA LEU A 9 -2.22 -2.30 -7.45
C LEU A 9 -1.85 -2.03 -6.00
N LEU A 10 -2.69 -2.50 -5.09
CA LEU A 10 -2.47 -2.44 -3.66
C LEU A 10 -1.80 -3.73 -3.21
N ILE A 11 -0.57 -3.64 -2.69
CA ILE A 11 0.24 -4.78 -2.28
C ILE A 11 0.31 -4.81 -0.75
N TYR A 12 -0.26 -5.83 -0.14
CA TYR A 12 -0.18 -6.04 1.30
C TYR A 12 0.95 -7.02 1.63
N THR A 13 2.00 -6.53 2.27
CA THR A 13 3.10 -7.37 2.73
C THR A 13 2.86 -7.93 4.13
N GLY A 14 2.13 -7.20 4.94
CA GLY A 14 1.88 -7.46 6.36
C GLY A 14 1.80 -6.14 7.15
N GLY A 15 1.92 -6.26 8.46
CA GLY A 15 1.88 -5.11 9.37
C GLY A 15 0.49 -4.81 9.92
N THR A 16 0.46 -3.96 10.93
CA THR A 16 -0.73 -3.64 11.76
C THR A 16 -1.92 -3.13 10.95
N ILE A 17 -1.67 -2.41 9.87
CA ILE A 17 -2.73 -1.84 9.03
C ILE A 17 -3.72 -2.89 8.50
N GLY A 18 -3.23 -4.09 8.18
CA GLY A 18 -4.04 -5.21 7.69
C GLY A 18 -4.41 -6.22 8.78
N MET A 19 -4.48 -5.81 10.01
CA MET A 19 -4.93 -6.65 11.13
C MET A 19 -6.34 -6.27 11.55
N ILE A 20 -7.08 -7.25 12.07
CA ILE A 20 -8.36 -7.08 12.76
C ILE A 20 -8.32 -7.80 14.10
N GLU A 21 -9.00 -7.24 15.06
CA GLU A 21 -9.17 -7.89 16.37
C GLU A 21 -10.22 -8.99 16.24
N ASN A 22 -9.84 -10.21 16.60
CA ASN A 22 -10.77 -11.32 16.72
C ASN A 22 -11.69 -11.06 17.93
N ALA A 23 -12.99 -10.99 17.68
CA ALA A 23 -13.99 -10.63 18.70
C ALA A 23 -14.09 -11.67 19.84
N GLU A 24 -13.65 -12.91 19.62
CA GLU A 24 -13.70 -13.97 20.64
C GLU A 24 -12.43 -14.04 21.49
N THR A 25 -11.26 -13.82 20.87
CA THR A 25 -9.97 -14.02 21.50
C THR A 25 -9.27 -12.71 21.89
N GLY A 26 -9.68 -11.57 21.31
CA GLY A 26 -8.98 -10.29 21.42
C GLY A 26 -7.63 -10.24 20.70
N ALA A 27 -7.23 -11.31 20.03
CA ALA A 27 -5.98 -11.38 19.31
C ALA A 27 -6.08 -10.63 17.96
N LEU A 28 -4.97 -10.00 17.55
CA LEU A 28 -4.86 -9.42 16.22
C LEU A 28 -4.57 -10.53 15.20
N GLU A 29 -5.41 -10.63 14.19
CA GLU A 29 -5.27 -11.57 13.07
C GLU A 29 -5.19 -10.79 11.77
N SER A 30 -4.37 -11.28 10.81
CA SER A 30 -4.36 -10.70 9.47
C SER A 30 -5.69 -10.98 8.76
N PHE A 31 -6.33 -9.95 8.25
CA PHE A 31 -7.57 -10.12 7.54
C PHE A 31 -7.35 -10.43 6.05
N ASN A 32 -8.34 -11.10 5.45
CA ASN A 32 -8.35 -11.27 4.00
C ASN A 32 -8.58 -9.92 3.32
N PHE A 33 -7.66 -9.52 2.49
CA PHE A 33 -7.65 -8.22 1.81
C PHE A 33 -8.83 -8.02 0.86
N GLU A 34 -9.50 -9.11 0.43
CA GLU A 34 -10.77 -9.04 -0.31
C GLU A 34 -11.89 -8.36 0.51
N GLN A 35 -11.74 -8.32 1.83
CA GLN A 35 -12.68 -7.65 2.73
C GLN A 35 -12.35 -6.17 3.00
N LEU A 36 -11.24 -5.66 2.42
CA LEU A 36 -10.80 -4.28 2.64
C LEU A 36 -11.93 -3.26 2.36
N GLN A 37 -12.68 -3.45 1.30
CA GLN A 37 -13.80 -2.58 0.94
C GLN A 37 -14.92 -2.53 1.99
N LYS A 38 -15.03 -3.56 2.84
CA LYS A 38 -15.99 -3.56 3.95
C LYS A 38 -15.52 -2.68 5.11
N HIS A 39 -14.21 -2.62 5.35
CA HIS A 39 -13.61 -1.83 6.42
C HIS A 39 -13.33 -0.38 5.98
N VAL A 40 -13.12 -0.18 4.68
CA VAL A 40 -12.87 1.14 4.07
C VAL A 40 -13.84 1.35 2.90
N PRO A 41 -15.13 1.61 3.19
CA PRO A 41 -16.13 1.80 2.14
C PRO A 41 -15.84 3.02 1.26
N GLU A 42 -15.01 3.95 1.73
CA GLU A 42 -14.53 5.11 0.98
C GLU A 42 -13.80 4.71 -0.31
N LEU A 43 -13.19 3.53 -0.37
CA LEU A 43 -12.54 3.00 -1.58
C LEU A 43 -13.50 2.88 -2.77
N GLN A 44 -14.79 2.66 -2.51
CA GLN A 44 -15.81 2.59 -3.56
C GLN A 44 -16.09 3.97 -4.22
N ARG A 45 -15.64 5.05 -3.62
CA ARG A 45 -15.78 6.40 -4.19
C ARG A 45 -14.74 6.71 -5.24
N PHE A 46 -13.66 5.95 -5.29
CA PHE A 46 -12.70 6.08 -6.38
C PHE A 46 -13.32 5.53 -7.69
N ALA A 47 -13.34 6.38 -8.72
CA ALA A 47 -13.91 6.04 -10.02
C ALA A 47 -12.96 5.22 -10.91
N PHE A 48 -11.97 4.52 -10.33
CA PHE A 48 -10.98 3.73 -11.02
C PHE A 48 -10.74 2.38 -10.34
N ARG A 49 -10.05 1.48 -11.05
CA ARG A 49 -9.81 0.11 -10.61
C ARG A 49 -8.73 0.05 -9.52
N ILE A 50 -9.04 -0.62 -8.42
CA ILE A 50 -8.09 -0.97 -7.35
C ILE A 50 -8.10 -2.48 -7.23
N ASP A 51 -6.98 -3.11 -7.59
CA ASP A 51 -6.77 -4.54 -7.37
C ASP A 51 -5.82 -4.75 -6.20
N THR A 52 -5.86 -5.93 -5.62
CA THR A 52 -5.09 -6.28 -4.43
C THR A 52 -4.19 -7.48 -4.68
N TYR A 53 -3.00 -7.44 -4.09
CA TYR A 53 -2.07 -8.57 -3.99
C TYR A 53 -1.66 -8.73 -2.53
N GLN A 54 -1.77 -9.91 -1.98
CA GLN A 54 -1.40 -10.20 -0.60
C GLN A 54 -0.22 -11.18 -0.55
N PHE A 55 0.75 -10.92 0.33
CA PHE A 55 1.74 -11.91 0.69
C PHE A 55 1.08 -13.07 1.45
N ASP A 56 1.48 -14.28 1.13
CA ASP A 56 1.00 -15.48 1.80
C ASP A 56 2.21 -16.33 2.23
N PRO A 57 2.44 -16.46 3.55
CA PRO A 57 1.76 -15.72 4.63
C PRO A 57 2.13 -14.21 4.64
N PRO A 58 1.32 -13.34 5.25
CA PRO A 58 1.71 -11.97 5.56
C PRO A 58 2.96 -11.96 6.46
N MET A 59 3.84 -10.99 6.23
CA MET A 59 5.15 -10.91 6.87
C MET A 59 5.18 -9.80 7.92
N ASP A 60 5.75 -10.08 9.08
CA ASP A 60 6.14 -9.02 10.01
C ASP A 60 7.27 -8.21 9.38
N SER A 61 7.23 -6.88 9.51
CA SER A 61 8.26 -6.02 8.93
C SER A 61 9.64 -6.25 9.54
N SER A 62 9.74 -6.76 10.76
CA SER A 62 11.01 -7.15 11.38
C SER A 62 11.69 -8.32 10.66
N ASP A 63 10.92 -9.14 9.93
CA ASP A 63 11.42 -10.28 9.14
C ASP A 63 11.73 -9.91 7.67
N MET A 64 11.60 -8.63 7.32
CA MET A 64 11.84 -8.14 5.97
C MET A 64 13.30 -8.34 5.57
N ASP A 65 13.52 -9.03 4.47
CA ASP A 65 14.83 -9.42 3.97
C ASP A 65 15.02 -9.08 2.47
N PRO A 66 16.21 -9.26 1.90
CA PRO A 66 16.46 -9.03 0.48
C PRO A 66 15.60 -9.89 -0.46
N ASP A 67 15.14 -11.07 -0.05
CA ASP A 67 14.26 -11.92 -0.86
C ASP A 67 12.85 -11.35 -0.93
N ALA A 68 12.35 -10.78 0.17
CA ALA A 68 11.09 -10.08 0.20
C ALA A 68 11.13 -8.82 -0.70
N TRP A 69 12.22 -8.06 -0.68
CA TRP A 69 12.39 -6.93 -1.61
C TRP A 69 12.43 -7.38 -3.07
N ARG A 70 13.15 -8.45 -3.40
CA ARG A 70 13.15 -9.05 -4.74
C ARG A 70 11.74 -9.52 -5.16
N LYS A 71 10.95 -10.07 -4.23
CA LYS A 71 9.56 -10.44 -4.48
C LYS A 71 8.71 -9.21 -4.81
N LEU A 72 8.84 -8.11 -4.04
CA LEU A 72 8.16 -6.84 -4.32
C LEU A 72 8.50 -6.30 -5.71
N VAL A 73 9.80 -6.24 -6.04
CA VAL A 73 10.25 -5.79 -7.36
C VAL A 73 9.64 -6.64 -8.49
N ARG A 74 9.61 -7.97 -8.34
CA ARG A 74 8.99 -8.87 -9.33
C ARG A 74 7.49 -8.62 -9.49
N ILE A 75 6.76 -8.41 -8.38
CA ILE A 75 5.33 -8.10 -8.42
C ILE A 75 5.10 -6.79 -9.18
N ILE A 76 5.84 -5.74 -8.83
CA ILE A 76 5.73 -4.44 -9.49
C ILE A 76 6.08 -4.56 -10.98
N SER A 77 7.22 -5.18 -11.32
CA SER A 77 7.68 -5.33 -12.71
C SER A 77 6.70 -6.12 -13.57
N ASN A 78 6.19 -7.24 -13.07
CA ASN A 78 5.24 -8.08 -13.80
C ASN A 78 3.90 -7.38 -14.06
N ASN A 79 3.55 -6.41 -13.22
CA ASN A 79 2.30 -5.67 -13.29
C ASN A 79 2.48 -4.23 -13.79
N TYR A 80 3.72 -3.86 -14.15
CA TYR A 80 4.07 -2.46 -14.43
C TYR A 80 3.22 -1.84 -15.53
N ASN A 81 2.93 -2.58 -16.60
CA ASN A 81 2.14 -2.08 -17.72
C ASN A 81 0.63 -2.09 -17.48
N GLN A 82 0.15 -2.77 -16.45
CA GLN A 82 -1.28 -2.93 -16.17
C GLN A 82 -1.82 -1.86 -15.22
N TYR A 83 -0.95 -1.30 -14.37
CA TYR A 83 -1.33 -0.32 -13.34
C TYR A 83 -0.62 1.01 -13.55
N THR A 84 -1.30 2.07 -13.16
CA THR A 84 -0.77 3.43 -13.24
C THR A 84 0.00 3.85 -11.98
N GLY A 85 -0.18 3.12 -10.89
CA GLY A 85 0.54 3.32 -9.63
C GLY A 85 0.44 2.10 -8.72
N PHE A 86 1.30 2.06 -7.71
CA PHE A 86 1.42 0.98 -6.74
C PHE A 86 1.37 1.55 -5.32
N VAL A 87 0.62 0.90 -4.45
CA VAL A 87 0.59 1.23 -3.02
C VAL A 87 0.97 -0.03 -2.25
N ILE A 88 1.96 0.08 -1.36
CA ILE A 88 2.46 -1.04 -0.55
C ILE A 88 2.07 -0.80 0.89
N LEU A 89 1.23 -1.68 1.45
CA LEU A 89 0.93 -1.71 2.88
C LEU A 89 1.98 -2.54 3.59
N HIS A 90 2.68 -1.92 4.51
CA HIS A 90 3.90 -2.43 5.13
C HIS A 90 3.93 -2.12 6.63
N GLY A 91 4.54 -2.95 7.43
CA GLY A 91 4.81 -2.63 8.83
C GLY A 91 5.81 -1.48 8.96
N THR A 92 5.62 -0.63 9.96
CA THR A 92 6.36 0.64 10.08
C THR A 92 7.83 0.49 10.49
N ASP A 93 8.20 -0.62 11.16
CA ASP A 93 9.53 -0.78 11.77
C ASP A 93 10.67 -0.74 10.76
N THR A 94 10.47 -1.35 9.60
CA THR A 94 11.50 -1.42 8.54
C THR A 94 11.07 -0.78 7.22
N MET A 95 9.97 -0.02 7.22
CA MET A 95 9.43 0.62 6.02
C MET A 95 10.47 1.50 5.31
N ALA A 96 11.25 2.27 6.06
CA ALA A 96 12.29 3.13 5.52
C ALA A 96 13.39 2.33 4.78
N TYR A 97 13.76 1.17 5.29
CA TYR A 97 14.73 0.28 4.63
C TYR A 97 14.15 -0.32 3.35
N THR A 98 12.91 -0.77 3.38
CA THR A 98 12.22 -1.29 2.20
C THR A 98 12.08 -0.21 1.13
N ALA A 99 11.65 1.00 1.49
CA ALA A 99 11.54 2.12 0.56
C ALA A 99 12.91 2.47 -0.06
N SER A 100 13.96 2.53 0.76
CA SER A 100 15.33 2.76 0.29
C SER A 100 15.80 1.68 -0.68
N ALA A 101 15.59 0.39 -0.34
CA ALA A 101 15.95 -0.71 -1.21
C ALA A 101 15.22 -0.64 -2.56
N LEU A 102 13.90 -0.43 -2.54
CA LEU A 102 13.09 -0.34 -3.75
C LEU A 102 13.48 0.85 -4.63
N SER A 103 13.87 1.99 -4.05
CA SER A 103 14.30 3.17 -4.80
C SER A 103 15.56 2.92 -5.64
N PHE A 104 16.43 2.00 -5.19
CA PHE A 104 17.61 1.57 -5.97
C PHE A 104 17.33 0.37 -6.90
N MET A 105 16.38 -0.50 -6.53
CA MET A 105 16.09 -1.72 -7.28
C MET A 105 15.13 -1.49 -8.46
N LEU A 106 14.32 -0.44 -8.44
CA LEU A 106 13.35 -0.08 -9.48
C LEU A 106 13.97 0.97 -10.42
N GLU A 107 14.98 0.56 -11.19
CA GLU A 107 15.64 1.45 -12.16
C GLU A 107 14.66 1.95 -13.23
N GLY A 108 14.76 3.22 -13.59
CA GLY A 108 13.92 3.83 -14.63
C GLY A 108 12.45 3.96 -14.25
N LEU A 109 12.14 3.95 -12.95
CA LEU A 109 10.79 4.12 -12.46
C LEU A 109 10.18 5.45 -12.94
N ASN A 110 9.00 5.38 -13.54
CA ASN A 110 8.23 6.55 -13.97
C ASN A 110 6.77 6.48 -13.49
N LYS A 111 6.50 5.65 -12.49
CA LYS A 111 5.20 5.49 -11.84
C LYS A 111 5.34 5.57 -10.33
N PRO A 112 4.31 6.06 -9.62
CA PRO A 112 4.32 6.09 -8.17
C PRO A 112 4.40 4.70 -7.56
N VAL A 113 5.27 4.54 -6.56
CA VAL A 113 5.32 3.39 -5.65
C VAL A 113 5.30 3.93 -4.24
N ILE A 114 4.12 3.93 -3.61
CA ILE A 114 3.88 4.56 -2.33
C ILE A 114 3.84 3.51 -1.24
N LEU A 115 4.76 3.58 -0.27
CA LEU A 115 4.70 2.75 0.92
C LEU A 115 3.90 3.47 2.01
N THR A 116 3.05 2.72 2.69
CA THR A 116 2.29 3.21 3.84
C THR A 116 2.03 2.09 4.84
N GLY A 117 1.58 2.46 6.01
CA GLY A 117 1.23 1.57 7.09
C GLY A 117 0.39 2.29 8.14
N SER A 118 0.24 1.71 9.31
CA SER A 118 -0.45 2.37 10.42
C SER A 118 0.04 1.85 11.77
N GLN A 119 -0.19 2.65 12.82
CA GLN A 119 0.04 2.23 14.20
C GLN A 119 -1.17 1.45 14.76
N LEU A 120 -2.36 1.70 14.22
CA LEU A 120 -3.58 1.02 14.62
C LEU A 120 -4.15 0.21 13.45
N PRO A 121 -4.76 -0.97 13.71
CA PRO A 121 -5.47 -1.74 12.71
C PRO A 121 -6.52 -0.91 11.98
N ILE A 122 -6.73 -1.16 10.69
CA ILE A 122 -7.62 -0.35 9.85
C ILE A 122 -9.09 -0.42 10.28
N GLY A 123 -9.47 -1.49 10.98
CA GLY A 123 -10.83 -1.66 11.53
C GLY A 123 -11.09 -0.92 12.84
N VAL A 124 -10.06 -0.38 13.49
CA VAL A 124 -10.20 0.28 14.81
C VAL A 124 -10.74 1.69 14.64
N LEU A 125 -11.56 2.11 15.62
CA LEU A 125 -12.05 3.49 15.68
C LEU A 125 -10.88 4.47 15.84
N ARG A 126 -10.87 5.54 15.04
CA ARG A 126 -9.82 6.57 15.02
C ARG A 126 -8.45 6.03 14.59
N THR A 127 -8.43 4.99 13.75
CA THR A 127 -7.19 4.52 13.12
C THR A 127 -6.59 5.59 12.19
N ASP A 128 -5.26 5.69 12.19
CA ASP A 128 -4.49 6.42 11.18
C ASP A 128 -4.47 5.68 9.83
N GLY A 129 -4.75 4.37 9.83
CA GLY A 129 -4.65 3.51 8.66
C GLY A 129 -5.58 3.88 7.50
N LYS A 130 -6.78 4.39 7.78
CA LYS A 130 -7.70 4.83 6.72
C LYS A 130 -7.19 6.04 5.97
N GLU A 131 -6.76 7.06 6.69
CA GLU A 131 -6.17 8.27 6.11
C GLU A 131 -4.92 7.93 5.33
N ASN A 132 -4.03 7.13 5.91
CA ASN A 132 -2.80 6.70 5.27
C ASN A 132 -3.06 5.95 3.97
N LEU A 133 -4.03 5.04 3.94
CA LEU A 133 -4.39 4.28 2.75
C LEU A 133 -4.99 5.18 1.67
N LEU A 134 -6.01 5.98 2.01
CA LEU A 134 -6.73 6.81 1.04
C LEU A 134 -5.80 7.83 0.40
N THR A 135 -5.02 8.55 1.19
CA THR A 135 -4.06 9.53 0.69
C THR A 135 -2.94 8.88 -0.15
N SER A 136 -2.46 7.69 0.23
CA SER A 136 -1.47 6.96 -0.58
C SER A 136 -2.03 6.58 -1.96
N ILE A 137 -3.30 6.19 -2.04
CA ILE A 137 -3.98 5.91 -3.31
C ILE A 137 -4.13 7.20 -4.14
N GLU A 138 -4.50 8.31 -3.51
CA GLU A 138 -4.59 9.61 -4.18
C GLU A 138 -3.23 10.02 -4.77
N ILE A 139 -2.15 9.97 -3.99
CA ILE A 139 -0.78 10.25 -4.47
C ILE A 139 -0.41 9.32 -5.64
N ALA A 140 -0.73 8.04 -5.54
CA ALA A 140 -0.43 7.06 -6.58
C ALA A 140 -1.18 7.33 -7.90
N THR A 141 -2.28 8.06 -7.86
CA THR A 141 -3.12 8.35 -9.03
C THR A 141 -3.02 9.78 -9.51
N ASP A 142 -2.43 10.68 -8.72
CA ASP A 142 -2.39 12.10 -9.05
C ASP A 142 -1.46 12.40 -10.23
N ARG A 143 -1.91 13.29 -11.12
CA ARG A 143 -1.27 13.56 -12.42
C ARG A 143 -1.23 15.05 -12.69
N HIS A 144 -0.15 15.47 -13.33
CA HIS A 144 -0.09 16.78 -13.99
C HIS A 144 -1.08 16.88 -15.17
N SER A 145 -1.33 18.08 -15.63
CA SER A 145 -2.20 18.34 -16.80
C SER A 145 -1.75 17.63 -18.10
N ASN A 146 -0.46 17.30 -18.20
CA ASN A 146 0.12 16.55 -19.30
C ASN A 146 -0.01 15.02 -19.15
N GLY A 147 -0.66 14.54 -18.08
CA GLY A 147 -0.88 13.12 -17.80
C GLY A 147 0.28 12.40 -17.11
N GLN A 148 1.41 13.08 -16.87
CA GLN A 148 2.51 12.49 -16.11
C GLN A 148 2.19 12.41 -14.61
N PRO A 149 2.65 11.38 -13.90
CA PRO A 149 2.46 11.31 -12.45
C PRO A 149 3.16 12.50 -11.76
N ILE A 150 2.54 12.98 -10.67
CA ILE A 150 3.15 14.04 -9.85
C ILE A 150 4.34 13.49 -9.09
N VAL A 151 4.25 12.24 -8.61
CA VAL A 151 5.31 11.58 -7.85
C VAL A 151 5.71 10.29 -8.57
N PRO A 152 6.62 10.33 -9.58
CA PRO A 152 7.06 9.15 -10.32
C PRO A 152 8.20 8.39 -9.60
N GLU A 153 8.09 8.20 -8.30
CA GLU A 153 9.17 7.73 -7.44
C GLU A 153 8.67 6.74 -6.39
N VAL A 154 9.62 6.10 -5.70
CA VAL A 154 9.34 5.39 -4.45
C VAL A 154 9.29 6.40 -3.32
N CYS A 155 8.19 6.46 -2.60
CA CYS A 155 8.07 7.33 -1.43
C CYS A 155 7.25 6.68 -0.31
N ILE A 156 7.36 7.26 0.88
CA ILE A 156 6.59 6.89 2.06
C ILE A 156 5.57 7.98 2.32
N PHE A 157 4.33 7.59 2.57
CA PHE A 157 3.32 8.46 3.13
C PHE A 157 2.83 7.91 4.47
N LEU A 158 2.94 8.70 5.50
CA LEU A 158 2.36 8.49 6.82
C LEU A 158 1.79 9.82 7.30
N SER A 159 0.56 9.82 7.78
CA SER A 159 -0.04 10.96 8.46
C SER A 159 0.58 11.15 9.85
N LEU A 160 0.00 12.01 10.67
CA LEU A 160 0.46 12.23 12.03
C LEU A 160 0.49 10.91 12.81
N ILE A 161 1.71 10.45 13.14
CA ILE A 161 1.92 9.36 14.06
C ILE A 161 1.78 9.96 15.46
N HIS A 162 0.78 9.51 16.21
CA HIS A 162 0.71 9.84 17.63
C HIS A 162 1.82 9.07 18.35
N ILE A 163 2.83 9.80 18.81
CA ILE A 163 3.86 9.29 19.70
C ILE A 163 3.31 9.34 21.12
#